data_0c080ba1aac867789c7c1b7fcde6f3b9
#
_entry.id   0c080ba1aac867789c7c1b7fcde6f3b9
#
_cell.length_a   1.000
_cell.length_b   1.000
_cell.length_c   1.000
_cell.angle_alpha   90.00
_cell.angle_beta   90.00
_cell.angle_gamma   90.00
#
_symmetry.space_group_name_H-M   'P 1'
#
loop_
_entity.id
_entity.type
_entity.pdbx_description
1 polymer ?
#
loop_
_entity_poly.entity_id
_entity_poly.type
_entity_poly.pdbx_seq_one_letter_code
_entity_poly.pdbx_strand_id
1 'polypeptide(L)'
;MTTVALHLETGTEPAPPPARRWTRRRTGVASAALWVLSGVYLVAPDQQAVETLFGKVVAPRVMPGLHYTLPWPLARVTKLKVRQLQRLVVGGDLPDSVLGRTPPLASQFLTGDQNIVNMRVVVQYSVSVPVDYLFQSQAPAKVVGAVVEAELARRVARRGVDAVLTTEKAAIQEETRAAAQKRLNDYRAGVQLSTINIESVTPPPEAAEAFRDVASARADTARIVNEAEGYANDLVPKARGQAQQLLEEAEAYRAKKINEAAGDASRFNQIAAEYAKAAQVTGRRLYLETMEQVLPRIRKLIVDANGNLDLTIIRNGDPPK
;
A
#
# COMPACT_ATOMS: atom_id res chain seq x y z
N MET A 1 -35.51 67.96 102.99
CA MET A 1 -34.17 67.42 103.19
C MET A 1 -34.28 65.92 102.94
N THR A 2 -34.06 65.49 101.76
CA THR A 2 -34.29 64.11 101.33
C THR A 2 -32.97 63.47 100.86
N THR A 3 -32.54 62.47 101.57
CA THR A 3 -31.31 61.76 101.35
C THR A 3 -31.58 60.67 100.34
N VAL A 4 -30.89 60.74 99.21
CA VAL A 4 -30.95 59.70 98.20
C VAL A 4 -29.82 58.69 98.44
N ALA A 5 -30.18 57.44 98.68
CA ALA A 5 -29.24 56.33 98.79
C ALA A 5 -28.93 55.76 97.38
N LEU A 6 -27.65 55.75 97.04
CA LEU A 6 -27.15 55.10 95.82
C LEU A 6 -27.00 53.61 96.10
N HIS A 7 -27.74 52.81 95.35
CA HIS A 7 -27.58 51.38 95.30
C HIS A 7 -26.53 51.01 94.25
N LEU A 8 -25.40 50.47 94.65
CA LEU A 8 -24.37 49.93 93.82
C LEU A 8 -24.71 48.50 93.55
N GLU A 9 -25.23 48.19 92.32
CA GLU A 9 -25.34 46.85 91.84
C GLU A 9 -23.95 46.37 91.38
N THR A 10 -23.41 45.37 92.07
CA THR A 10 -22.22 44.65 91.70
C THR A 10 -22.60 43.65 90.64
N GLY A 11 -22.42 44.00 89.37
CA GLY A 11 -22.54 43.08 88.28
C GLY A 11 -21.45 41.99 88.33
N THR A 12 -21.86 40.81 88.69
CA THR A 12 -21.01 39.59 88.49
C THR A 12 -20.89 39.27 86.99
N GLU A 13 -19.76 39.58 86.38
CA GLU A 13 -19.43 39.10 85.07
C GLU A 13 -19.47 37.58 85.07
N PRO A 14 -20.17 36.91 84.10
CA PRO A 14 -20.14 35.46 83.94
C PRO A 14 -18.74 35.06 83.51
N ALA A 15 -18.16 34.09 84.24
CA ALA A 15 -16.85 33.53 83.95
C ALA A 15 -16.82 32.96 82.52
N PRO A 16 -15.71 33.20 81.74
CA PRO A 16 -15.60 32.71 80.38
C PRO A 16 -15.67 31.14 80.34
N PRO A 17 -16.34 30.57 79.38
CA PRO A 17 -16.51 29.13 79.33
C PRO A 17 -15.14 28.39 79.20
N PRO A 18 -14.97 27.25 79.91
CA PRO A 18 -13.68 26.55 79.93
C PRO A 18 -13.23 26.18 78.56
N ALA A 19 -12.03 26.55 78.25
CA ALA A 19 -11.40 26.59 76.99
C ALA A 19 -11.56 25.29 76.15
N ARG A 20 -11.99 25.49 74.95
CA ARG A 20 -12.00 24.72 73.71
C ARG A 20 -10.67 24.03 73.36
N ARG A 21 -9.79 23.68 74.24
CA ARG A 21 -8.46 23.06 74.02
C ARG A 21 -8.60 21.60 73.55
N TRP A 22 -9.63 20.90 73.96
CA TRP A 22 -9.87 19.48 73.65
C TRP A 22 -10.44 19.28 72.26
N THR A 23 -11.29 20.18 71.82
CA THR A 23 -11.85 20.15 70.44
C THR A 23 -10.78 20.50 69.42
N ARG A 24 -9.87 21.48 69.71
CA ARG A 24 -8.75 21.84 68.84
C ARG A 24 -7.75 20.69 68.67
N ARG A 25 -7.49 19.89 69.70
CA ARG A 25 -6.64 18.70 69.56
C ARG A 25 -7.30 17.59 68.73
N ARG A 26 -8.61 17.33 68.93
CA ARG A 26 -9.35 16.37 68.12
C ARG A 26 -9.48 16.79 66.65
N THR A 27 -9.73 18.04 66.35
CA THR A 27 -9.76 18.56 64.97
C THR A 27 -8.37 18.53 64.34
N GLY A 28 -7.30 18.83 65.09
CA GLY A 28 -5.94 18.70 64.55
C GLY A 28 -5.53 17.26 64.24
N VAL A 29 -5.88 16.28 65.09
CA VAL A 29 -5.64 14.87 64.85
C VAL A 29 -6.48 14.35 63.66
N ALA A 30 -7.75 14.76 63.56
CA ALA A 30 -8.61 14.41 62.45
C ALA A 30 -8.10 15.00 61.12
N SER A 31 -7.65 16.28 61.12
CA SER A 31 -7.03 16.90 59.94
C SER A 31 -5.73 16.23 59.55
N ALA A 32 -4.89 15.83 60.49
CA ALA A 32 -3.64 15.12 60.23
C ALA A 32 -3.94 13.71 59.67
N ALA A 33 -4.93 12.99 60.21
CA ALA A 33 -5.36 11.69 59.71
C ALA A 33 -5.92 11.79 58.27
N LEU A 34 -6.76 12.80 58.02
CA LEU A 34 -7.29 13.06 56.69
C LEU A 34 -6.18 13.41 55.68
N TRP A 35 -5.20 14.19 56.10
CA TRP A 35 -4.02 14.53 55.30
C TRP A 35 -3.18 13.31 54.99
N VAL A 36 -2.92 12.41 55.93
CA VAL A 36 -2.20 11.16 55.71
C VAL A 36 -2.99 10.25 54.73
N LEU A 37 -4.34 10.16 54.88
CA LEU A 37 -5.17 9.37 54.01
C LEU A 37 -5.17 9.88 52.56
N SER A 38 -4.92 11.16 52.31
CA SER A 38 -4.85 11.75 50.98
C SER A 38 -3.67 11.28 50.15
N GLY A 39 -2.73 10.51 50.75
CA GLY A 39 -1.59 9.89 50.05
C GLY A 39 -1.95 8.65 49.24
N VAL A 40 -3.21 8.15 49.30
CA VAL A 40 -3.66 7.01 48.51
C VAL A 40 -3.95 7.41 47.07
N TYR A 41 -3.40 6.70 46.11
CA TYR A 41 -3.66 6.94 44.69
C TYR A 41 -3.78 5.61 43.90
N LEU A 42 -4.53 5.66 42.80
CA LEU A 42 -4.74 4.54 41.89
C LEU A 42 -4.02 4.79 40.59
N VAL A 43 -3.26 3.80 40.10
CA VAL A 43 -2.63 3.79 38.77
C VAL A 43 -3.45 2.88 37.86
N ALA A 44 -3.94 3.43 36.75
CA ALA A 44 -4.71 2.68 35.75
C ALA A 44 -3.83 1.65 35.01
N PRO A 45 -4.42 0.59 34.40
CA PRO A 45 -3.69 -0.49 33.72
C PRO A 45 -2.86 -0.04 32.50
N ASP A 46 -3.22 1.09 31.88
CA ASP A 46 -2.54 1.70 30.74
C ASP A 46 -1.45 2.71 31.15
N GLN A 47 -1.33 2.99 32.46
CA GLN A 47 -0.45 4.00 33.00
C GLN A 47 0.65 3.41 33.89
N GLN A 48 1.72 4.16 33.99
CA GLN A 48 2.74 4.00 35.03
C GLN A 48 2.93 5.33 35.75
N ALA A 49 3.25 5.25 37.02
CA ALA A 49 3.53 6.46 37.80
C ALA A 49 4.99 6.53 38.19
N VAL A 50 5.48 7.76 38.36
CA VAL A 50 6.78 8.07 38.91
C VAL A 50 6.54 8.83 40.19
N GLU A 51 7.11 8.33 41.30
CA GLU A 51 7.03 8.99 42.60
C GLU A 51 8.29 9.83 42.88
N THR A 52 8.08 11.07 43.25
CA THR A 52 9.15 11.96 43.68
C THR A 52 8.90 12.40 45.11
N LEU A 53 9.89 12.31 45.95
CA LEU A 53 9.90 12.82 47.33
C LEU A 53 10.92 13.96 47.46
N PHE A 54 10.45 15.14 47.82
CA PHE A 54 11.28 16.36 47.87
C PHE A 54 12.07 16.62 46.57
N GLY A 55 11.48 16.28 45.40
CA GLY A 55 12.12 16.44 44.11
C GLY A 55 13.07 15.30 43.69
N LYS A 56 13.36 14.33 44.56
CA LYS A 56 14.17 13.17 44.25
C LYS A 56 13.26 11.99 43.83
N VAL A 57 13.60 11.29 42.77
CA VAL A 57 12.88 10.08 42.34
C VAL A 57 13.14 8.96 43.36
N VAL A 58 12.06 8.46 43.97
CA VAL A 58 12.10 7.36 44.93
C VAL A 58 11.66 6.06 44.27
N ALA A 59 10.55 6.09 43.54
CA ALA A 59 10.06 4.98 42.77
C ALA A 59 10.04 5.34 41.27
N PRO A 60 10.99 4.79 40.47
CA PRO A 60 11.13 5.12 39.06
C PRO A 60 10.01 4.54 38.20
N ARG A 61 9.36 3.48 38.67
CA ARG A 61 8.28 2.79 37.96
C ARG A 61 7.30 2.18 38.97
N VAL A 62 6.12 2.74 39.06
CA VAL A 62 5.01 2.21 39.84
C VAL A 62 4.04 1.51 38.92
N MET A 63 3.79 0.22 39.19
CA MET A 63 2.90 -0.63 38.40
C MET A 63 1.44 -0.24 38.61
N PRO A 64 0.51 -0.65 37.71
CA PRO A 64 -0.92 -0.46 37.93
C PRO A 64 -1.40 -1.08 39.25
N GLY A 65 -2.28 -0.37 39.93
CA GLY A 65 -2.83 -0.80 41.22
C GLY A 65 -3.07 0.33 42.18
N LEU A 66 -3.44 -0.04 43.41
CA LEU A 66 -3.59 0.88 44.53
C LEU A 66 -2.26 1.03 45.25
N HIS A 67 -1.81 2.28 45.41
CA HIS A 67 -0.53 2.61 46.05
C HIS A 67 -0.73 3.72 47.09
N TYR A 68 0.22 3.81 47.98
CA TYR A 68 0.27 4.85 49.00
C TYR A 68 1.63 5.55 48.96
N THR A 69 1.61 6.88 48.97
CA THR A 69 2.80 7.70 49.10
C THR A 69 2.53 8.84 50.09
N LEU A 70 3.57 9.56 50.51
CA LEU A 70 3.40 10.72 51.37
C LEU A 70 2.54 11.77 50.67
N PRO A 71 1.59 12.41 51.44
CA PRO A 71 0.72 13.40 50.83
C PRO A 71 1.47 14.66 50.42
N TRP A 72 0.86 15.39 49.48
CA TRP A 72 1.36 16.71 49.10
C TRP A 72 1.50 17.63 50.33
N PRO A 73 2.57 18.44 50.48
CA PRO A 73 3.59 18.78 49.48
C PRO A 73 4.84 17.87 49.47
N LEU A 74 4.94 16.88 50.32
CA LEU A 74 6.15 16.07 50.53
C LEU A 74 6.48 15.19 49.31
N ALA A 75 5.46 14.55 48.73
CA ALA A 75 5.64 13.74 47.54
C ALA A 75 4.77 14.25 46.39
N ARG A 76 5.21 13.96 45.17
CA ARG A 76 4.45 14.18 43.92
C ARG A 76 4.45 12.93 43.12
N VAL A 77 3.26 12.54 42.62
CA VAL A 77 3.04 11.38 41.73
C VAL A 77 2.70 11.90 40.34
N THR A 78 3.51 11.55 39.36
CA THR A 78 3.24 11.88 37.94
C THR A 78 2.86 10.61 37.19
N LYS A 79 1.63 10.56 36.65
CA LYS A 79 1.12 9.42 35.90
C LYS A 79 1.34 9.64 34.41
N LEU A 80 1.83 8.62 33.72
CA LEU A 80 2.12 8.63 32.30
C LEU A 80 1.46 7.43 31.61
N LYS A 81 0.87 7.66 30.45
CA LYS A 81 0.29 6.60 29.60
C LYS A 81 1.41 5.96 28.78
N VAL A 82 2.01 4.91 29.29
CA VAL A 82 3.15 4.23 28.65
C VAL A 82 2.74 3.28 27.52
N ARG A 83 1.51 2.74 27.57
CA ARG A 83 0.99 1.83 26.54
C ARG A 83 0.34 2.55 25.37
N GLN A 84 0.09 3.84 25.49
CA GLN A 84 -0.51 4.62 24.42
C GLN A 84 0.56 5.05 23.42
N LEU A 85 0.36 4.70 22.15
CA LEU A 85 1.17 5.23 21.04
C LEU A 85 0.85 6.71 20.86
N GLN A 86 1.88 7.53 20.98
CA GLN A 86 1.80 8.96 20.71
C GLN A 86 2.16 9.21 19.25
N ARG A 87 1.38 10.06 18.59
CA ARG A 87 1.60 10.45 17.20
C ARG A 87 2.19 11.84 17.16
N LEU A 88 3.28 11.99 16.43
CA LEU A 88 3.94 13.25 16.17
C LEU A 88 4.10 13.42 14.65
N VAL A 89 3.78 14.59 14.14
CA VAL A 89 4.01 14.94 12.74
C VAL A 89 5.30 15.76 12.66
N VAL A 90 6.22 15.32 11.83
CA VAL A 90 7.47 15.99 11.49
C VAL A 90 7.37 16.45 10.04
N GLY A 91 7.81 17.68 9.77
CA GLY A 91 7.50 18.34 8.52
C GLY A 91 6.12 19.02 8.61
N GLY A 92 6.03 20.26 8.18
CA GLY A 92 4.82 21.06 8.32
C GLY A 92 3.60 20.53 7.57
N ASP A 93 2.51 21.26 7.67
CA ASP A 93 1.32 21.02 6.87
C ASP A 93 1.67 21.13 5.38
N LEU A 94 1.07 20.24 4.56
CA LEU A 94 1.17 20.31 3.11
C LEU A 94 0.82 21.71 2.62
N PRO A 95 1.48 22.20 1.55
CA PRO A 95 1.08 23.44 0.94
C PRO A 95 -0.40 23.36 0.56
N ASP A 96 -1.21 24.12 1.23
CA ASP A 96 -2.61 24.26 0.87
C ASP A 96 -2.67 25.32 -0.24
N SER A 97 -2.73 24.85 -1.48
CA SER A 97 -2.81 25.70 -2.66
C SER A 97 -4.09 26.59 -2.66
N VAL A 98 -5.10 26.18 -1.90
CA VAL A 98 -6.37 26.90 -1.75
C VAL A 98 -6.22 28.06 -0.75
N LEU A 99 -5.41 27.90 0.30
CA LEU A 99 -5.19 28.90 1.32
C LEU A 99 -3.91 29.73 1.15
N GLY A 100 -3.12 29.49 0.09
CA GLY A 100 -1.89 30.24 -0.20
C GLY A 100 -0.81 30.10 0.87
N ARG A 101 -0.85 29.03 1.70
CA ARG A 101 0.13 28.80 2.75
C ARG A 101 1.40 28.21 2.16
N THR A 102 2.49 28.94 2.31
CA THR A 102 3.82 28.42 2.00
C THR A 102 4.19 27.33 3.00
N PRO A 103 4.75 26.18 2.57
CA PRO A 103 5.21 25.14 3.49
C PRO A 103 6.22 25.73 4.46
N PRO A 104 6.15 25.41 5.75
CA PRO A 104 7.19 25.84 6.68
C PRO A 104 8.53 25.23 6.26
N LEU A 105 9.62 25.96 6.47
CA LEU A 105 10.99 25.51 6.15
C LEU A 105 11.32 24.13 6.76
N ALA A 106 10.73 23.81 7.90
CA ALA A 106 10.87 22.51 8.57
C ALA A 106 10.32 21.31 7.76
N SER A 107 9.56 21.54 6.68
CA SER A 107 9.08 20.48 5.79
C SER A 107 9.95 20.25 4.55
N GLN A 108 10.94 21.12 4.35
CA GLN A 108 11.80 21.12 3.17
C GLN A 108 13.07 20.32 3.43
N PHE A 109 13.36 19.36 2.58
CA PHE A 109 14.55 18.54 2.64
C PHE A 109 15.31 18.64 1.32
N LEU A 110 16.63 18.75 1.42
CA LEU A 110 17.52 18.74 0.25
C LEU A 110 17.95 17.31 -0.05
N THR A 111 17.76 16.87 -1.28
CA THR A 111 18.22 15.56 -1.77
C THR A 111 19.69 15.61 -2.23
N GLY A 112 20.31 14.45 -2.45
CA GLY A 112 21.71 14.35 -2.87
C GLY A 112 22.00 14.92 -4.26
N ASP A 113 21.00 15.02 -5.11
CA ASP A 113 21.02 15.64 -6.44
C ASP A 113 20.58 17.11 -6.43
N GLN A 114 20.63 17.75 -5.24
CA GLN A 114 20.36 19.19 -5.03
C GLN A 114 18.90 19.61 -5.32
N ASN A 115 17.97 18.68 -5.32
CA ASN A 115 16.56 19.01 -5.41
C ASN A 115 15.95 19.24 -4.01
N ILE A 116 15.00 20.17 -3.93
CA ILE A 116 14.23 20.40 -2.73
C ILE A 116 12.94 19.57 -2.80
N VAL A 117 12.63 18.86 -1.72
CA VAL A 117 11.37 18.10 -1.58
C VAL A 117 10.69 18.47 -0.28
N ASN A 118 9.38 18.62 -0.33
CA ASN A 118 8.55 18.78 0.84
C ASN A 118 8.12 17.40 1.33
N MET A 119 8.42 17.09 2.59
CA MET A 119 8.09 15.80 3.18
C MET A 119 7.24 15.98 4.42
N ARG A 120 6.21 15.14 4.55
CA ARG A 120 5.41 14.99 5.76
C ARG A 120 5.61 13.59 6.31
N VAL A 121 6.07 13.54 7.56
CA VAL A 121 6.42 12.27 8.21
C VAL A 121 5.66 12.14 9.51
N VAL A 122 5.01 11.02 9.69
CA VAL A 122 4.31 10.66 10.92
C VAL A 122 5.16 9.69 11.71
N VAL A 123 5.48 10.10 12.93
CA VAL A 123 6.24 9.31 13.88
C VAL A 123 5.30 8.81 14.96
N GLN A 124 5.34 7.49 15.19
CA GLN A 124 4.63 6.88 16.32
C GLN A 124 5.65 6.38 17.33
N TYR A 125 5.49 6.79 18.56
CA TYR A 125 6.37 6.38 19.65
C TYR A 125 5.58 6.12 20.94
N SER A 126 6.16 5.34 21.84
CA SER A 126 5.66 5.08 23.17
C SER A 126 6.71 5.47 24.22
N VAL A 127 6.28 5.68 25.45
CA VAL A 127 7.19 5.95 26.55
C VAL A 127 7.71 4.63 27.11
N SER A 128 9.02 4.39 27.02
CA SER A 128 9.67 3.16 27.51
C SER A 128 10.19 3.33 28.94
N VAL A 129 10.80 4.48 29.24
CA VAL A 129 11.36 4.79 30.57
C VAL A 129 10.74 6.10 31.07
N PRO A 130 9.72 6.02 31.96
CA PRO A 130 8.97 7.19 32.42
C PRO A 130 9.83 8.26 33.08
N VAL A 131 10.86 7.88 33.83
CA VAL A 131 11.76 8.80 34.52
C VAL A 131 12.56 9.65 33.53
N ASP A 132 13.19 9.01 32.57
CA ASP A 132 13.98 9.69 31.56
C ASP A 132 13.10 10.63 30.72
N TYR A 133 11.90 10.17 30.34
CA TYR A 133 10.94 10.99 29.61
C TYR A 133 10.52 12.26 30.35
N LEU A 134 10.36 12.19 31.71
CA LEU A 134 9.90 13.31 32.50
C LEU A 134 11.02 14.27 32.90
N PHE A 135 12.21 13.77 33.17
CA PHE A 135 13.25 14.56 33.83
C PHE A 135 14.43 14.92 32.94
N GLN A 136 14.64 14.21 31.84
CA GLN A 136 15.76 14.47 30.93
C GLN A 136 15.51 15.66 30.01
N SER A 137 14.24 15.93 29.66
CA SER A 137 13.88 17.03 28.76
C SER A 137 12.60 17.73 29.20
N GLN A 138 12.55 19.05 29.03
CA GLN A 138 11.33 19.85 29.25
C GLN A 138 10.26 19.58 28.19
N ALA A 139 10.66 19.18 26.98
CA ALA A 139 9.76 18.95 25.86
C ALA A 139 10.17 17.70 25.06
N PRO A 140 9.93 16.50 25.62
CA PRO A 140 10.39 15.25 24.99
C PRO A 140 9.88 15.07 23.56
N ALA A 141 8.63 15.43 23.28
CA ALA A 141 8.06 15.36 21.93
C ALA A 141 8.84 16.21 20.91
N LYS A 142 9.30 17.41 21.30
CA LYS A 142 10.13 18.24 20.41
C LYS A 142 11.50 17.61 20.16
N VAL A 143 12.10 16.99 21.17
CA VAL A 143 13.37 16.27 21.02
C VAL A 143 13.22 15.09 20.06
N VAL A 144 12.15 14.30 20.19
CA VAL A 144 11.85 13.21 19.26
C VAL A 144 11.71 13.76 17.84
N GLY A 145 10.95 14.84 17.64
CA GLY A 145 10.77 15.48 16.34
C GLY A 145 12.08 15.92 15.72
N ALA A 146 12.88 16.69 16.46
CA ALA A 146 14.15 17.21 15.98
C ALA A 146 15.18 16.10 15.64
N VAL A 147 15.23 15.04 16.44
CA VAL A 147 16.11 13.89 16.17
C VAL A 147 15.67 13.15 14.91
N VAL A 148 14.37 12.90 14.75
CA VAL A 148 13.84 12.23 13.55
C VAL A 148 14.07 13.09 12.31
N GLU A 149 13.80 14.39 12.38
CA GLU A 149 14.04 15.35 11.30
C GLU A 149 15.52 15.37 10.86
N ALA A 150 16.44 15.47 11.82
CA ALA A 150 17.88 15.46 11.53
C ALA A 150 18.36 14.15 10.90
N GLU A 151 17.87 13.01 11.40
CA GLU A 151 18.24 11.71 10.83
C GLU A 151 17.60 11.45 9.47
N LEU A 152 16.38 11.95 9.24
CA LEU A 152 15.71 11.91 7.95
C LEU A 152 16.46 12.77 6.93
N ALA A 153 16.75 14.03 7.27
CA ALA A 153 17.51 14.95 6.41
C ALA A 153 18.85 14.34 5.96
N ARG A 154 19.56 13.70 6.90
CA ARG A 154 20.86 13.06 6.61
C ARG A 154 20.74 11.92 5.60
N ARG A 155 19.62 11.18 5.58
CA ARG A 155 19.38 10.06 4.65
C ARG A 155 18.89 10.54 3.31
N VAL A 156 17.99 11.49 3.31
CA VAL A 156 17.48 12.13 2.09
C VAL A 156 18.62 12.81 1.33
N ALA A 157 19.51 13.51 2.02
CA ALA A 157 20.68 14.18 1.41
C ALA A 157 21.70 13.23 0.76
N ARG A 158 21.60 11.92 0.97
CA ARG A 158 22.45 10.92 0.33
C ARG A 158 21.82 10.23 -0.88
N ARG A 159 20.58 10.56 -1.19
CA ARG A 159 19.75 9.90 -2.21
C ARG A 159 19.25 10.91 -3.23
N GLY A 160 19.11 10.45 -4.47
CA GLY A 160 18.47 11.24 -5.51
C GLY A 160 16.98 11.38 -5.29
N VAL A 161 16.40 12.41 -5.85
CA VAL A 161 14.97 12.73 -5.72
C VAL A 161 14.07 11.58 -6.17
N ASP A 162 14.43 10.88 -7.23
CA ASP A 162 13.66 9.75 -7.74
C ASP A 162 13.56 8.59 -6.74
N ALA A 163 14.69 8.25 -6.11
CA ALA A 163 14.73 7.20 -5.09
C ALA A 163 13.86 7.56 -3.88
N VAL A 164 13.87 8.83 -3.46
CA VAL A 164 13.06 9.35 -2.36
C VAL A 164 11.57 9.36 -2.70
N LEU A 165 11.22 9.68 -3.96
CA LEU A 165 9.82 9.73 -4.39
C LEU A 165 9.19 8.34 -4.59
N THR A 166 9.98 7.34 -5.02
CA THR A 166 9.43 6.08 -5.54
C THR A 166 9.95 4.83 -4.83
N THR A 167 11.21 4.47 -5.03
CA THR A 167 11.71 3.10 -4.78
C THR A 167 12.24 2.86 -3.37
N GLU A 168 12.88 3.87 -2.75
CA GLU A 168 13.60 3.69 -1.49
C GLU A 168 12.86 4.21 -0.25
N LYS A 169 11.60 4.59 -0.39
CA LYS A 169 10.79 5.16 0.70
C LYS A 169 10.78 4.27 1.94
N ALA A 170 10.57 2.97 1.77
CA ALA A 170 10.54 2.00 2.87
C ALA A 170 11.92 1.85 3.55
N ALA A 171 12.99 1.84 2.76
CA ALA A 171 14.35 1.77 3.28
C ALA A 171 14.71 3.02 4.10
N ILE A 172 14.36 4.21 3.59
CA ILE A 172 14.56 5.49 4.28
C ILE A 172 13.80 5.50 5.63
N GLN A 173 12.57 5.03 5.67
CA GLN A 173 11.77 4.95 6.89
C GLN A 173 12.45 4.08 7.94
N GLU A 174 12.87 2.88 7.58
CA GLU A 174 13.47 1.93 8.52
C GLU A 174 14.86 2.36 9.00
N GLU A 175 15.71 2.83 8.09
CA GLU A 175 17.02 3.36 8.46
C GLU A 175 16.91 4.60 9.36
N THR A 176 15.94 5.48 9.08
CA THR A 176 15.69 6.67 9.91
C THR A 176 15.21 6.24 11.29
N ARG A 177 14.28 5.26 11.36
CA ARG A 177 13.80 4.73 12.63
C ARG A 177 14.94 4.15 13.48
N ALA A 178 15.77 3.29 12.90
CA ALA A 178 16.88 2.66 13.61
C ALA A 178 17.90 3.69 14.14
N ALA A 179 18.28 4.66 13.31
CA ALA A 179 19.25 5.66 13.71
C ALA A 179 18.69 6.71 14.67
N ALA A 180 17.45 7.14 14.48
CA ALA A 180 16.77 8.04 15.41
C ALA A 180 16.60 7.36 16.78
N GLN A 181 16.24 6.07 16.81
CA GLN A 181 16.16 5.31 18.06
C GLN A 181 17.51 5.26 18.79
N LYS A 182 18.60 4.99 18.06
CA LYS A 182 19.94 4.99 18.66
C LYS A 182 20.28 6.34 19.30
N ARG A 183 20.03 7.44 18.59
CA ARG A 183 20.26 8.80 19.12
C ARG A 183 19.39 9.13 20.30
N LEU A 184 18.11 8.74 20.29
CA LEU A 184 17.20 8.96 21.41
C LEU A 184 17.62 8.15 22.64
N ASN A 185 18.21 6.96 22.44
CA ASN A 185 18.81 6.20 23.53
C ASN A 185 20.06 6.88 24.10
N ASP A 186 20.94 7.41 23.25
CA ASP A 186 22.13 8.16 23.65
C ASP A 186 21.75 9.42 24.48
N TYR A 187 20.66 10.08 24.10
CA TYR A 187 20.11 11.23 24.84
C TYR A 187 19.29 10.83 26.07
N ARG A 188 19.07 9.54 26.32
CA ARG A 188 18.19 9.04 27.38
C ARG A 188 16.81 9.66 27.35
N ALA A 189 16.22 9.76 26.15
CA ALA A 189 14.92 10.38 25.98
C ALA A 189 13.75 9.57 26.56
N GLY A 190 13.98 8.33 26.96
CA GLY A 190 12.97 7.45 27.57
C GLY A 190 11.84 7.03 26.64
N VAL A 191 12.05 7.08 25.31
CA VAL A 191 11.04 6.77 24.28
C VAL A 191 11.47 5.59 23.41
N GLN A 192 10.47 4.86 22.91
CA GLN A 192 10.63 3.81 21.93
C GLN A 192 9.87 4.19 20.66
N LEU A 193 10.57 4.33 19.55
CA LEU A 193 9.97 4.55 18.24
C LEU A 193 9.33 3.25 17.75
N SER A 194 8.04 3.29 17.45
CA SER A 194 7.31 2.16 16.85
C SER A 194 7.43 2.18 15.35
N THR A 195 6.99 3.27 14.72
CA THR A 195 7.02 3.43 13.27
C THR A 195 7.34 4.86 12.88
N ILE A 196 8.01 5.00 11.74
CA ILE A 196 8.15 6.26 11.03
C ILE A 196 7.53 6.05 9.66
N ASN A 197 6.50 6.82 9.33
CA ASN A 197 5.80 6.73 8.07
C ASN A 197 5.89 8.04 7.30
N ILE A 198 6.39 8.00 6.08
CA ILE A 198 6.41 9.13 5.16
C ILE A 198 5.04 9.17 4.47
N GLU A 199 4.16 10.07 4.90
CA GLU A 199 2.81 10.23 4.35
C GLU A 199 2.84 10.80 2.93
N SER A 200 3.62 11.85 2.73
CA SER A 200 3.72 12.52 1.44
C SER A 200 5.13 13.02 1.18
N VAL A 201 5.52 12.95 -0.08
CA VAL A 201 6.71 13.60 -0.61
C VAL A 201 6.26 14.33 -1.87
N THR A 202 6.45 15.62 -1.91
CA THR A 202 6.04 16.47 -3.03
C THR A 202 7.15 17.45 -3.39
N PRO A 203 7.40 17.71 -4.66
CA PRO A 203 8.29 18.79 -5.06
C PRO A 203 7.70 20.15 -4.66
N PRO A 204 8.53 21.20 -4.57
CA PRO A 204 8.04 22.57 -4.40
C PRO A 204 7.06 22.95 -5.52
N PRO A 205 6.09 23.84 -5.25
CA PRO A 205 5.10 24.27 -6.24
C PRO A 205 5.73 24.78 -7.53
N GLU A 206 6.86 25.48 -7.43
CA GLU A 206 7.58 26.10 -8.55
C GLU A 206 8.20 25.05 -9.49
N ALA A 207 8.56 23.90 -8.96
CA ALA A 207 9.18 22.80 -9.72
C ALA A 207 8.18 21.70 -10.10
N ALA A 208 6.96 21.75 -9.57
CA ALA A 208 5.97 20.65 -9.69
C ALA A 208 5.60 20.34 -11.15
N GLU A 209 5.58 21.35 -12.03
CA GLU A 209 5.29 21.16 -13.45
C GLU A 209 6.42 20.38 -14.15
N ALA A 210 7.67 20.80 -13.95
CA ALA A 210 8.81 20.10 -14.52
C ALA A 210 8.93 18.65 -14.06
N PHE A 211 8.62 18.36 -12.79
CA PHE A 211 8.59 16.99 -12.28
C PHE A 211 7.47 16.16 -12.92
N ARG A 212 6.30 16.76 -13.19
CA ARG A 212 5.20 16.10 -13.90
C ARG A 212 5.58 15.76 -15.34
N ASP A 213 6.25 16.68 -16.04
CA ASP A 213 6.71 16.45 -17.40
C ASP A 213 7.71 15.30 -17.48
N VAL A 214 8.69 15.25 -16.57
CA VAL A 214 9.64 14.13 -16.48
C VAL A 214 8.92 12.81 -16.18
N ALA A 215 7.98 12.81 -15.25
CA ALA A 215 7.19 11.61 -14.90
C ALA A 215 6.35 11.14 -16.10
N SER A 216 5.71 12.06 -16.82
CA SER A 216 4.95 11.76 -18.04
C SER A 216 5.85 11.18 -19.14
N ALA A 217 7.01 11.79 -19.41
CA ALA A 217 7.95 11.30 -20.40
C ALA A 217 8.46 9.88 -20.09
N ARG A 218 8.71 9.58 -18.81
CA ARG A 218 9.09 8.23 -18.37
C ARG A 218 7.96 7.22 -18.55
N ALA A 219 6.74 7.61 -18.19
CA ALA A 219 5.57 6.76 -18.41
C ALA A 219 5.33 6.47 -19.89
N ASP A 220 5.49 7.49 -20.76
CA ASP A 220 5.40 7.33 -22.21
C ASP A 220 6.51 6.42 -22.75
N THR A 221 7.74 6.56 -22.27
CA THR A 221 8.85 5.66 -22.64
C THR A 221 8.52 4.21 -22.26
N ALA A 222 8.06 3.98 -21.03
CA ALA A 222 7.67 2.64 -20.59
C ALA A 222 6.50 2.08 -21.41
N ARG A 223 5.51 2.92 -21.76
CA ARG A 223 4.39 2.53 -22.60
C ARG A 223 4.86 2.11 -24.00
N ILE A 224 5.72 2.90 -24.64
CA ILE A 224 6.26 2.61 -25.98
C ILE A 224 7.05 1.30 -25.98
N VAL A 225 7.88 1.07 -24.96
CA VAL A 225 8.65 -0.19 -24.82
C VAL A 225 7.70 -1.38 -24.65
N ASN A 226 6.73 -1.28 -23.76
CA ASN A 226 5.75 -2.34 -23.53
C ASN A 226 4.89 -2.63 -24.76
N GLU A 227 4.49 -1.60 -25.50
CA GLU A 227 3.76 -1.74 -26.79
C GLU A 227 4.61 -2.46 -27.84
N ALA A 228 5.89 -2.08 -27.95
CA ALA A 228 6.82 -2.74 -28.90
C ALA A 228 7.09 -4.20 -28.53
N GLU A 229 7.28 -4.50 -27.26
CA GLU A 229 7.41 -5.88 -26.74
C GLU A 229 6.12 -6.68 -26.99
N GLY A 230 4.96 -6.10 -26.70
CA GLY A 230 3.67 -6.70 -26.98
C GLY A 230 3.49 -7.02 -28.46
N TYR A 231 3.85 -6.09 -29.34
CA TYR A 231 3.82 -6.31 -30.79
C TYR A 231 4.77 -7.43 -31.24
N ALA A 232 5.99 -7.45 -30.72
CA ALA A 232 6.96 -8.51 -31.03
C ALA A 232 6.46 -9.89 -30.55
N ASN A 233 5.88 -9.94 -29.37
CA ASN A 233 5.32 -11.16 -28.77
C ASN A 233 4.07 -11.67 -29.51
N ASP A 234 3.35 -10.84 -30.23
CA ASP A 234 2.22 -11.24 -31.09
C ASP A 234 2.69 -11.64 -32.50
N LEU A 235 3.58 -10.84 -33.10
CA LEU A 235 3.99 -11.03 -34.50
C LEU A 235 4.84 -12.29 -34.69
N VAL A 236 5.83 -12.51 -33.83
CA VAL A 236 6.77 -13.64 -33.98
C VAL A 236 6.06 -15.02 -33.89
N PRO A 237 5.20 -15.29 -32.89
CA PRO A 237 4.46 -16.53 -32.82
C PRO A 237 3.48 -16.70 -33.99
N LYS A 238 2.80 -15.64 -34.44
CA LYS A 238 1.92 -15.68 -35.61
C LYS A 238 2.67 -16.05 -36.86
N ALA A 239 3.81 -15.44 -37.14
CA ALA A 239 4.63 -15.76 -38.29
C ALA A 239 5.15 -17.20 -38.26
N ARG A 240 5.57 -17.69 -37.07
CA ARG A 240 5.96 -19.09 -36.89
C ARG A 240 4.78 -20.06 -37.11
N GLY A 241 3.61 -19.71 -36.57
CA GLY A 241 2.39 -20.51 -36.77
C GLY A 241 2.00 -20.61 -38.25
N GLN A 242 2.03 -19.49 -38.98
CA GLN A 242 1.76 -19.46 -40.42
C GLN A 242 2.79 -20.27 -41.22
N ALA A 243 4.08 -20.15 -40.88
CA ALA A 243 5.12 -20.94 -41.52
C ALA A 243 4.92 -22.46 -41.30
N GLN A 244 4.61 -22.83 -40.06
CA GLN A 244 4.33 -24.24 -39.74
C GLN A 244 3.08 -24.75 -40.46
N GLN A 245 2.01 -23.97 -40.47
CA GLN A 245 0.79 -24.32 -41.22
C GLN A 245 1.09 -24.57 -42.70
N LEU A 246 1.87 -23.72 -43.35
CA LEU A 246 2.25 -23.88 -44.75
C LEU A 246 3.05 -25.16 -44.98
N LEU A 247 3.97 -25.49 -44.07
CA LEU A 247 4.73 -26.76 -44.14
C LEU A 247 3.82 -27.99 -44.00
N GLU A 248 2.94 -27.99 -43.02
CA GLU A 248 1.99 -29.06 -42.77
C GLU A 248 1.01 -29.25 -43.96
N GLU A 249 0.52 -28.14 -44.54
CA GLU A 249 -0.33 -28.16 -45.73
C GLU A 249 0.43 -28.77 -46.96
N ALA A 250 1.70 -28.38 -47.13
CA ALA A 250 2.52 -28.94 -48.21
C ALA A 250 2.81 -30.43 -48.01
N GLU A 251 3.09 -30.87 -46.79
CA GLU A 251 3.29 -32.29 -46.47
C GLU A 251 1.99 -33.11 -46.66
N ALA A 252 0.88 -32.58 -46.19
CA ALA A 252 -0.43 -33.19 -46.39
C ALA A 252 -0.77 -33.30 -47.86
N TYR A 253 -0.52 -32.26 -48.66
CA TYR A 253 -0.71 -32.29 -50.11
C TYR A 253 0.18 -33.35 -50.79
N ARG A 254 1.48 -33.38 -50.40
CA ARG A 254 2.42 -34.43 -50.89
C ARG A 254 1.92 -35.83 -50.57
N ALA A 255 1.54 -36.08 -49.30
CA ALA A 255 1.03 -37.37 -48.87
C ALA A 255 -0.25 -37.77 -49.65
N LYS A 256 -1.16 -36.82 -49.83
CA LYS A 256 -2.38 -36.99 -50.61
C LYS A 256 -2.06 -37.40 -52.04
N LYS A 257 -1.12 -36.70 -52.71
CA LYS A 257 -0.75 -37.00 -54.09
C LYS A 257 -0.07 -38.36 -54.26
N ILE A 258 0.79 -38.75 -53.33
CA ILE A 258 1.41 -40.07 -53.31
C ILE A 258 0.34 -41.14 -53.08
N ASN A 259 -0.57 -40.99 -52.18
CA ASN A 259 -1.63 -41.95 -51.88
C ASN A 259 -2.63 -42.05 -53.01
N GLU A 260 -3.02 -40.94 -53.66
CA GLU A 260 -3.86 -40.93 -54.85
C GLU A 260 -3.18 -41.71 -55.97
N ALA A 261 -1.90 -41.45 -56.30
CA ALA A 261 -1.17 -42.15 -57.34
C ALA A 261 -0.97 -43.63 -57.02
N ALA A 262 -0.67 -43.97 -55.77
CA ALA A 262 -0.56 -45.36 -55.32
C ALA A 262 -1.90 -46.12 -55.41
N GLY A 263 -2.98 -45.43 -55.03
CA GLY A 263 -4.34 -45.94 -55.15
C GLY A 263 -4.73 -46.20 -56.60
N ASP A 264 -4.49 -45.24 -57.49
CA ASP A 264 -4.77 -45.37 -58.92
C ASP A 264 -3.95 -46.48 -59.54
N ALA A 265 -2.65 -46.58 -59.21
CA ALA A 265 -1.79 -47.68 -59.69
C ALA A 265 -2.28 -49.06 -59.22
N SER A 266 -2.67 -49.17 -57.95
CA SER A 266 -3.23 -50.38 -57.36
C SER A 266 -4.55 -50.79 -58.07
N ARG A 267 -5.45 -49.82 -58.25
CA ARG A 267 -6.71 -50.03 -58.98
C ARG A 267 -6.48 -50.47 -60.40
N PHE A 268 -5.55 -49.80 -61.10
CA PHE A 268 -5.19 -50.18 -62.44
C PHE A 268 -4.68 -51.64 -62.53
N ASN A 269 -3.74 -52.00 -61.63
CA ASN A 269 -3.20 -53.36 -61.57
C ASN A 269 -4.29 -54.45 -61.32
N GLN A 270 -5.23 -54.13 -60.39
CA GLN A 270 -6.36 -55.05 -60.12
C GLN A 270 -7.27 -55.19 -61.31
N ILE A 271 -7.62 -54.08 -61.97
CA ILE A 271 -8.46 -54.12 -63.20
C ILE A 271 -7.73 -54.89 -64.34
N ALA A 272 -6.43 -54.63 -64.51
CA ALA A 272 -5.62 -55.31 -65.51
C ALA A 272 -5.55 -56.85 -65.26
N ALA A 273 -5.39 -57.23 -63.95
CA ALA A 273 -5.40 -58.67 -63.61
C ALA A 273 -6.76 -59.36 -63.90
N GLU A 274 -7.86 -58.68 -63.60
CA GLU A 274 -9.20 -59.22 -63.96
C GLU A 274 -9.47 -59.18 -65.44
N TYR A 275 -8.97 -58.17 -66.17
CA TYR A 275 -9.06 -58.13 -67.64
C TYR A 275 -8.30 -59.29 -68.28
N ALA A 276 -7.12 -59.66 -67.78
CA ALA A 276 -6.34 -60.79 -68.30
C ALA A 276 -7.06 -62.13 -68.14
N LYS A 277 -7.93 -62.30 -67.14
CA LYS A 277 -8.72 -63.53 -66.91
C LYS A 277 -9.92 -63.63 -67.84
N ALA A 278 -10.61 -62.53 -68.17
CA ALA A 278 -11.83 -62.49 -68.95
C ALA A 278 -11.97 -61.18 -69.75
N ALA A 279 -11.16 -61.01 -70.81
CA ALA A 279 -11.02 -59.73 -71.53
C ALA A 279 -12.32 -59.22 -72.15
N GLN A 280 -13.13 -60.06 -72.75
CA GLN A 280 -14.39 -59.66 -73.44
C GLN A 280 -15.44 -59.15 -72.41
N VAL A 281 -15.62 -59.87 -71.32
CA VAL A 281 -16.64 -59.52 -70.33
C VAL A 281 -16.22 -58.25 -69.51
N THR A 282 -14.96 -58.19 -69.06
CA THR A 282 -14.41 -57.08 -68.30
C THR A 282 -14.34 -55.81 -69.16
N GLY A 283 -13.95 -55.91 -70.43
CA GLY A 283 -13.94 -54.76 -71.35
C GLY A 283 -15.35 -54.18 -71.58
N ARG A 284 -16.35 -55.02 -71.73
CA ARG A 284 -17.73 -54.57 -71.92
C ARG A 284 -18.31 -53.94 -70.67
N ARG A 285 -17.96 -54.43 -69.47
CA ARG A 285 -18.34 -53.88 -68.20
C ARG A 285 -17.70 -52.47 -67.96
N LEU A 286 -16.40 -52.35 -68.16
CA LEU A 286 -15.68 -51.05 -68.02
C LEU A 286 -16.22 -50.01 -69.00
N TYR A 287 -16.55 -50.44 -70.24
CA TYR A 287 -17.18 -49.55 -71.23
C TYR A 287 -18.53 -49.02 -70.74
N LEU A 288 -19.39 -49.88 -70.22
CA LEU A 288 -20.71 -49.49 -69.71
C LEU A 288 -20.57 -48.57 -68.44
N GLU A 289 -19.70 -48.92 -67.48
CA GLU A 289 -19.42 -48.10 -66.31
C GLU A 289 -18.90 -46.70 -66.72
N THR A 290 -18.00 -46.64 -67.71
CA THR A 290 -17.49 -45.35 -68.20
C THR A 290 -18.61 -44.53 -68.86
N MET A 291 -19.47 -45.22 -69.67
CA MET A 291 -20.60 -44.55 -70.28
C MET A 291 -21.63 -44.05 -69.25
N GLU A 292 -21.89 -44.82 -68.18
CA GLU A 292 -22.74 -44.37 -67.06
C GLU A 292 -22.20 -43.15 -66.30
N GLN A 293 -20.89 -43.00 -66.20
CA GLN A 293 -20.26 -41.85 -65.57
C GLN A 293 -20.19 -40.63 -66.48
N VAL A 294 -19.99 -40.83 -67.79
CA VAL A 294 -19.79 -39.71 -68.71
C VAL A 294 -21.11 -39.21 -69.30
N LEU A 295 -22.06 -40.10 -69.59
CA LEU A 295 -23.33 -39.72 -70.18
C LEU A 295 -24.19 -38.70 -69.37
N PRO A 296 -24.21 -38.71 -68.02
CA PRO A 296 -24.90 -37.69 -67.26
C PRO A 296 -24.25 -36.31 -67.34
N ARG A 297 -22.93 -36.25 -67.58
CA ARG A 297 -22.12 -35.00 -67.58
C ARG A 297 -22.09 -34.30 -68.95
N ILE A 298 -22.54 -34.96 -70.05
CA ILE A 298 -22.58 -34.40 -71.38
C ILE A 298 -24.00 -34.00 -71.77
N ARG A 299 -24.13 -32.92 -72.53
CA ARG A 299 -25.38 -32.53 -73.12
C ARG A 299 -25.63 -33.45 -74.28
N LYS A 300 -26.75 -34.20 -74.24
CA LYS A 300 -27.14 -35.20 -75.30
C LYS A 300 -28.07 -34.49 -76.23
N LEU A 301 -27.77 -34.61 -77.53
CA LEU A 301 -28.70 -34.28 -78.56
C LEU A 301 -29.12 -35.63 -79.23
N ILE A 302 -30.39 -35.98 -79.08
CA ILE A 302 -30.94 -37.18 -79.75
C ILE A 302 -31.52 -36.76 -81.11
N VAL A 303 -30.93 -37.24 -82.16
CA VAL A 303 -31.37 -36.92 -83.52
C VAL A 303 -32.08 -38.14 -84.06
N ASP A 304 -33.27 -37.91 -84.61
CA ASP A 304 -34.05 -38.96 -85.30
C ASP A 304 -33.40 -39.34 -86.62
N ALA A 305 -33.42 -40.64 -86.98
CA ALA A 305 -32.71 -41.22 -88.14
C ALA A 305 -33.18 -40.69 -89.52
N ASN A 306 -34.31 -39.96 -89.59
CA ASN A 306 -34.90 -39.45 -90.85
C ASN A 306 -34.92 -37.89 -90.94
N GLY A 307 -34.21 -37.20 -90.01
CA GLY A 307 -34.33 -35.75 -89.91
C GLY A 307 -33.31 -34.94 -90.66
N ASN A 308 -33.75 -33.94 -91.36
CA ASN A 308 -32.99 -32.79 -91.77
C ASN A 308 -32.45 -32.11 -90.46
N LEU A 309 -31.15 -32.16 -90.25
CA LEU A 309 -30.52 -31.49 -89.13
C LEU A 309 -30.41 -29.99 -89.46
N ASP A 310 -31.32 -29.20 -88.95
CA ASP A 310 -31.11 -27.77 -88.83
C ASP A 310 -30.33 -27.47 -87.48
N LEU A 311 -29.01 -27.38 -87.58
CA LEU A 311 -28.11 -27.11 -86.47
C LEU A 311 -28.10 -25.63 -86.19
N THR A 312 -29.20 -25.08 -85.59
CA THR A 312 -29.20 -23.81 -85.03
C THR A 312 -28.49 -23.91 -83.66
N ILE A 313 -27.21 -23.55 -83.56
CA ILE A 313 -26.48 -23.43 -82.30
C ILE A 313 -27.02 -22.24 -81.55
N ILE A 314 -28.03 -22.41 -80.70
CA ILE A 314 -28.43 -21.42 -79.72
C ILE A 314 -27.38 -21.42 -78.67
N ARG A 315 -26.48 -20.45 -78.78
CA ARG A 315 -25.55 -20.13 -77.73
C ARG A 315 -26.34 -19.37 -76.64
N ASN A 316 -26.95 -20.09 -75.71
CA ASN A 316 -27.59 -19.49 -74.60
C ASN A 316 -26.55 -19.25 -73.50
N GLY A 317 -26.57 -18.01 -73.08
CA GLY A 317 -25.83 -17.29 -72.18
C GLY A 317 -25.33 -17.95 -70.86
N ASP A 318 -24.42 -17.25 -70.31
CA ASP A 318 -23.70 -17.33 -69.05
C ASP A 318 -24.09 -18.39 -68.03
N PRO A 319 -23.12 -19.10 -67.44
CA PRO A 319 -23.37 -19.96 -66.30
C PRO A 319 -23.79 -19.07 -65.06
N PRO A 320 -24.71 -19.54 -64.21
CA PRO A 320 -25.05 -18.84 -62.98
C PRO A 320 -23.82 -18.75 -62.09
N LYS A 321 -23.66 -17.54 -61.47
CA LYS A 321 -22.62 -17.22 -60.53
C LYS A 321 -22.62 -18.11 -59.29
#